data_aa67a973ee509e7502b8856b3c202b7c
#
_entry.id   aa67a973ee509e7502b8856b3c202b7c
#
_cell.length_a   1.000
_cell.length_b   1.000
_cell.length_c   1.000
_cell.angle_alpha   90.00
_cell.angle_beta   90.00
_cell.angle_gamma   90.00
#
_symmetry.space_group_name_H-M   'P 1'
#
loop_
_entity.id
_entity.type
_entity.pdbx_description
1 polymer ?
#
loop_
_entity_poly.entity_id
_entity_poly.type
_entity_poly.pdbx_seq_one_letter_code
_entity_poly.pdbx_strand_id
1 'polypeptide(L)'
;MSKKLININYFIFLFIIALPHTLNAGEIFDRGKQIFLGDGNCAACHTLQEANSKGNIGPNLDEIKPGIARIIHAVTNGIGVMPAYDGILSTEDIKAVATYINESTN
;
A
#
# COMPACT_ATOMS: atom_id res chain seq x y z
N MET A 1 -21.04 33.65 -47.30
CA MET A 1 -20.99 33.81 -45.86
C MET A 1 -20.54 32.52 -45.23
N SER A 2 -19.31 32.43 -44.86
CA SER A 2 -18.84 31.26 -44.11
C SER A 2 -19.20 31.43 -42.65
N LYS A 3 -20.20 30.73 -42.19
CA LYS A 3 -20.45 30.63 -40.76
C LYS A 3 -19.36 29.74 -40.21
N LYS A 4 -18.41 30.30 -39.52
CA LYS A 4 -17.48 29.55 -38.71
C LYS A 4 -18.29 28.84 -37.62
N LEU A 5 -18.59 27.58 -37.85
CA LEU A 5 -19.06 26.70 -36.79
C LEU A 5 -17.92 26.59 -35.78
N ILE A 6 -18.04 27.34 -34.70
CA ILE A 6 -17.19 27.14 -33.52
C ILE A 6 -17.48 25.70 -33.06
N ASN A 7 -16.48 24.90 -33.21
CA ASN A 7 -16.58 23.49 -32.86
C ASN A 7 -16.68 23.40 -31.32
N ILE A 8 -17.93 23.40 -30.84
CA ILE A 8 -18.26 23.29 -29.40
C ILE A 8 -17.55 22.06 -28.77
N ASN A 9 -17.26 21.04 -29.59
CA ASN A 9 -16.50 19.88 -29.15
C ASN A 9 -15.08 20.22 -28.69
N TYR A 10 -14.51 21.33 -29.11
CA TYR A 10 -13.18 21.74 -28.67
C TYR A 10 -13.18 22.29 -27.25
N PHE A 11 -14.28 22.87 -26.81
CA PHE A 11 -14.44 23.40 -25.45
C PHE A 11 -14.74 22.32 -24.42
N ILE A 12 -15.38 21.22 -24.83
CA ILE A 12 -15.70 20.10 -23.93
C ILE A 12 -14.44 19.33 -23.55
N PHE A 13 -13.42 19.28 -24.43
CA PHE A 13 -12.16 18.58 -24.17
C PHE A 13 -11.28 19.28 -23.12
N LEU A 14 -11.45 20.58 -22.92
CA LEU A 14 -10.67 21.37 -21.95
C LEU A 14 -11.22 21.27 -20.52
N PHE A 15 -12.37 20.65 -20.32
CA PHE A 15 -13.02 20.48 -19.03
C PHE A 15 -12.90 19.08 -18.42
N ILE A 16 -12.01 18.23 -18.94
CA ILE A 16 -11.64 17.01 -18.23
C ILE A 16 -10.77 17.43 -17.05
N ILE A 17 -11.42 17.85 -15.98
CA ILE A 17 -10.80 17.99 -14.68
C ILE A 17 -10.41 16.56 -14.27
N ALA A 18 -9.11 16.29 -14.21
CA ALA A 18 -8.61 15.08 -13.60
C ALA A 18 -9.08 15.08 -12.13
N LEU A 19 -10.11 14.31 -11.83
CA LEU A 19 -10.54 14.11 -10.45
C LEU A 19 -9.40 13.44 -9.68
N PRO A 20 -9.05 13.94 -8.47
CA PRO A 20 -8.05 13.29 -7.67
C PRO A 20 -8.48 11.85 -7.40
N HIS A 21 -7.65 10.90 -7.77
CA HIS A 21 -7.86 9.50 -7.44
C HIS A 21 -7.61 9.33 -5.94
N THR A 22 -8.67 9.19 -5.18
CA THR A 22 -8.57 8.70 -3.80
C THR A 22 -8.54 7.18 -3.85
N LEU A 23 -7.49 6.59 -3.24
CA LEU A 23 -7.41 5.14 -3.11
C LEU A 23 -8.55 4.63 -2.23
N ASN A 24 -9.30 3.63 -2.70
CA ASN A 24 -10.30 2.95 -1.88
C ASN A 24 -9.64 1.89 -0.99
N ALA A 25 -10.40 1.34 -0.02
CA ALA A 25 -9.90 0.36 0.93
C ALA A 25 -9.33 -0.91 0.26
N GLY A 26 -9.95 -1.38 -0.83
CA GLY A 26 -9.47 -2.54 -1.58
C GLY A 26 -8.12 -2.27 -2.28
N GLU A 27 -7.94 -1.08 -2.83
CA GLU A 27 -6.68 -0.67 -3.46
C GLU A 27 -5.55 -0.53 -2.44
N ILE A 28 -5.83 -0.02 -1.25
CA ILE A 28 -4.86 0.07 -0.15
C ILE A 28 -4.42 -1.32 0.29
N PHE A 29 -5.37 -2.24 0.47
CA PHE A 29 -5.10 -3.64 0.81
C PHE A 29 -4.21 -4.31 -0.24
N ASP A 30 -4.57 -4.19 -1.51
CA ASP A 30 -3.83 -4.77 -2.63
C ASP A 30 -2.42 -4.17 -2.73
N ARG A 31 -2.27 -2.87 -2.53
CA ARG A 31 -0.97 -2.22 -2.50
C ARG A 31 -0.12 -2.73 -1.34
N GLY A 32 -0.70 -2.88 -0.16
CA GLY A 32 -0.04 -3.45 1.00
C GLY A 32 0.47 -4.87 0.75
N LYS A 33 -0.34 -5.70 0.11
CA LYS A 33 0.06 -7.05 -0.31
C LYS A 33 1.23 -7.05 -1.28
N GLN A 34 1.21 -6.17 -2.27
CA GLN A 34 2.32 -6.02 -3.22
C GLN A 34 3.63 -5.65 -2.51
N ILE A 35 3.56 -4.76 -1.53
CA ILE A 35 4.74 -4.36 -0.74
C ILE A 35 5.24 -5.53 0.09
N PHE A 36 4.34 -6.23 0.76
CA PHE A 36 4.67 -7.39 1.60
C PHE A 36 5.42 -8.49 0.82
N LEU A 37 4.96 -8.76 -0.40
CA LEU A 37 5.55 -9.80 -1.27
C LEU A 37 6.71 -9.27 -2.13
N GLY A 38 6.79 -7.97 -2.37
CA GLY A 38 7.74 -7.34 -3.27
C GLY A 38 8.77 -6.47 -2.56
N ASP A 39 8.64 -5.16 -2.71
CA ASP A 39 9.66 -4.19 -2.28
C ASP A 39 9.98 -4.24 -0.78
N GLY A 40 9.01 -4.58 0.05
CA GLY A 40 9.23 -4.74 1.49
C GLY A 40 9.90 -6.06 1.85
N ASN A 41 9.75 -7.06 1.00
CA ASN A 41 10.26 -8.43 1.22
C ASN A 41 9.91 -9.01 2.61
N CYS A 42 8.74 -8.64 3.13
CA CYS A 42 8.30 -9.04 4.46
C CYS A 42 8.08 -10.56 4.55
N ALA A 43 7.63 -11.16 3.45
CA ALA A 43 7.38 -12.60 3.33
C ALA A 43 8.62 -13.46 3.57
N ALA A 44 9.82 -12.92 3.34
CA ALA A 44 11.06 -13.66 3.57
C ALA A 44 11.29 -14.01 5.05
N CYS A 45 10.78 -13.17 5.95
CA CYS A 45 11.00 -13.28 7.38
C CYS A 45 9.75 -13.62 8.19
N HIS A 46 8.56 -13.25 7.69
CA HIS A 46 7.31 -13.38 8.44
C HIS A 46 6.36 -14.41 7.84
N THR A 47 5.74 -15.18 8.71
CA THR A 47 4.59 -16.01 8.36
C THR A 47 3.34 -15.12 8.31
N LEU A 48 2.61 -15.19 7.21
CA LEU A 48 1.28 -14.59 7.04
C LEU A 48 0.47 -15.45 6.08
N GLN A 49 -0.60 -16.06 6.57
CA GLN A 49 -1.40 -17.01 5.81
C GLN A 49 -2.02 -16.38 4.55
N GLU A 50 -2.52 -15.17 4.66
CA GLU A 50 -3.13 -14.47 3.52
C GLU A 50 -2.14 -14.29 2.36
N ALA A 51 -0.87 -14.05 2.66
CA ALA A 51 0.20 -13.92 1.67
C ALA A 51 0.82 -15.27 1.27
N ASN A 52 0.37 -16.37 1.83
CA ASN A 52 0.98 -17.68 1.68
C ASN A 52 2.48 -17.67 1.99
N SER A 53 2.89 -16.84 2.95
CA SER A 53 4.29 -16.75 3.39
C SER A 53 4.54 -17.58 4.65
N LYS A 54 5.72 -18.15 4.75
CA LYS A 54 6.12 -19.09 5.81
C LYS A 54 7.48 -18.72 6.43
N GLY A 55 7.90 -17.47 6.32
CA GLY A 55 9.13 -17.01 6.93
C GLY A 55 9.11 -17.17 8.45
N ASN A 56 10.22 -17.60 9.04
CA ASN A 56 10.33 -17.86 10.47
C ASN A 56 11.48 -17.11 11.16
N ILE A 57 12.08 -16.15 10.46
CA ILE A 57 13.13 -15.29 11.04
C ILE A 57 12.50 -14.23 11.95
N GLY A 58 11.36 -13.67 11.52
CA GLY A 58 10.58 -12.75 12.33
C GLY A 58 9.38 -13.42 13.00
N PRO A 59 8.64 -12.70 13.85
CA PRO A 59 7.42 -13.22 14.45
C PRO A 59 6.38 -13.66 13.42
N ASN A 60 5.62 -14.70 13.76
CA ASN A 60 4.45 -15.11 13.00
C ASN A 60 3.34 -14.07 13.19
N LEU A 61 2.99 -13.37 12.12
CA LEU A 61 2.03 -12.26 12.17
C LEU A 61 0.60 -12.74 12.46
N ASP A 62 0.24 -13.95 12.01
CA ASP A 62 -1.06 -14.54 12.32
C ASP A 62 -1.23 -14.82 13.83
N GLU A 63 -0.14 -15.12 14.52
CA GLU A 63 -0.15 -15.36 15.97
C GLU A 63 -0.18 -14.07 16.77
N ILE A 64 0.69 -13.10 16.44
CA ILE A 64 0.80 -11.88 17.24
C ILE A 64 -0.27 -10.84 16.91
N LYS A 65 -0.89 -10.89 15.75
CA LYS A 65 -1.98 -9.99 15.31
C LYS A 65 -1.72 -8.52 15.66
N PRO A 66 -0.66 -7.92 15.12
CA PRO A 66 -0.26 -6.58 15.54
C PRO A 66 -1.24 -5.51 15.08
N GLY A 67 -1.43 -4.50 15.92
CA GLY A 67 -2.20 -3.30 15.56
C GLY A 67 -1.45 -2.42 14.55
N ILE A 68 -2.20 -1.60 13.81
CA ILE A 68 -1.65 -0.75 12.73
C ILE A 68 -0.51 0.15 13.24
N ALA A 69 -0.69 0.82 14.38
CA ALA A 69 0.33 1.73 14.91
C ALA A 69 1.63 1.00 15.26
N ARG A 70 1.53 -0.20 15.80
CA ARG A 70 2.70 -1.03 16.11
C ARG A 70 3.43 -1.46 14.83
N ILE A 71 2.69 -1.83 13.79
CA ILE A 71 3.28 -2.20 12.51
C ILE A 71 4.00 -1.00 11.89
N ILE A 72 3.35 0.16 11.84
CA ILE A 72 3.95 1.38 11.29
C ILE A 72 5.26 1.71 12.01
N HIS A 73 5.27 1.64 13.34
CA HIS A 73 6.47 1.90 14.14
C HIS A 73 7.59 0.91 13.82
N ALA A 74 7.29 -0.38 13.78
CA ALA A 74 8.26 -1.43 13.49
C ALA A 74 8.84 -1.32 12.06
N VAL A 75 7.98 -1.09 11.08
CA VAL A 75 8.40 -0.95 9.68
C VAL A 75 9.22 0.32 9.47
N THR A 76 8.80 1.43 10.06
CA THR A 76 9.52 2.70 9.92
C THR A 76 10.92 2.64 10.53
N ASN A 77 11.04 2.11 11.74
CA ASN A 77 12.26 2.18 12.54
C ASN A 77 13.11 0.91 12.53
N GLY A 78 12.52 -0.22 12.13
CA GLY A 78 13.16 -1.52 12.27
C GLY A 78 13.21 -2.02 13.71
N ILE A 79 13.47 -3.31 13.89
CA ILE A 79 13.66 -3.95 15.20
C ILE A 79 14.68 -5.07 15.03
N GLY A 80 15.82 -4.99 15.70
CA GLY A 80 16.88 -6.00 15.62
C GLY A 80 17.33 -6.21 14.18
N VAL A 81 17.19 -7.43 13.66
CA VAL A 81 17.55 -7.77 12.27
C VAL A 81 16.53 -7.27 11.23
N MET A 82 15.34 -6.88 11.67
CA MET A 82 14.35 -6.29 10.79
C MET A 82 14.83 -4.88 10.36
N PRO A 83 14.98 -4.62 9.06
CA PRO A 83 15.47 -3.32 8.62
C PRO A 83 14.45 -2.20 8.83
N ALA A 84 14.94 -0.96 8.92
CA ALA A 84 14.11 0.22 8.90
C ALA A 84 13.78 0.58 7.45
N TYR A 85 12.51 0.85 7.17
CA TYR A 85 12.04 1.20 5.83
C TYR A 85 11.81 2.70 5.62
N ASP A 86 12.09 3.52 6.63
CA ASP A 86 12.07 4.97 6.47
C ASP A 86 13.04 5.39 5.36
N GLY A 87 12.56 6.17 4.39
CA GLY A 87 13.35 6.56 3.22
C GLY A 87 13.46 5.49 2.12
N ILE A 88 13.02 4.25 2.37
CA ILE A 88 12.97 3.16 1.37
C ILE A 88 11.54 3.02 0.84
N LEU A 89 10.58 2.95 1.74
CA LEU A 89 9.16 2.98 1.42
C LEU A 89 8.59 4.37 1.75
N SER A 90 7.64 4.83 0.97
CA SER A 90 6.91 6.06 1.28
C SER A 90 6.05 5.88 2.54
N THR A 91 5.67 6.98 3.16
CA THR A 91 4.74 6.96 4.30
C THR A 91 3.42 6.28 3.94
N GLU A 92 2.91 6.51 2.74
CA GLU A 92 1.69 5.89 2.22
C GLU A 92 1.86 4.39 2.05
N ASP A 93 3.00 3.94 1.54
CA ASP A 93 3.30 2.52 1.37
C ASP A 93 3.45 1.80 2.72
N ILE A 94 4.07 2.44 3.70
CA ILE A 94 4.16 1.91 5.06
C ILE A 94 2.76 1.74 5.68
N LYS A 95 1.89 2.74 5.50
CA LYS A 95 0.49 2.64 5.94
C LYS A 95 -0.27 1.54 5.20
N ALA A 96 -0.03 1.38 3.91
CA ALA A 96 -0.69 0.36 3.11
C ALA A 96 -0.30 -1.05 3.58
N VAL A 97 0.98 -1.33 3.79
CA VAL A 97 1.41 -2.65 4.29
C VAL A 97 0.94 -2.90 5.72
N ALA A 98 0.89 -1.86 6.55
CA ALA A 98 0.33 -1.97 7.91
C ALA A 98 -1.15 -2.33 7.89
N THR A 99 -1.93 -1.68 7.04
CA THR A 99 -3.35 -1.98 6.84
C THR A 99 -3.53 -3.41 6.34
N TYR A 100 -2.76 -3.81 5.34
CA TYR A 100 -2.78 -5.17 4.80
C TYR A 100 -2.56 -6.23 5.88
N ILE A 101 -1.50 -6.09 6.67
CA ILE A 101 -1.17 -7.04 7.74
C ILE A 101 -2.26 -7.07 8.80
N ASN A 102 -2.71 -5.90 9.25
CA ASN A 102 -3.75 -5.81 10.27
C ASN A 102 -5.06 -6.47 9.82
N GLU A 103 -5.53 -6.16 8.62
CA GLU A 103 -6.75 -6.75 8.08
C GLU A 103 -6.61 -8.25 7.81
N SER A 104 -5.42 -8.71 7.41
CA SER A 104 -5.16 -10.13 7.16
C SER A 104 -5.15 -10.99 8.41
N THR A 105 -4.94 -10.39 9.59
CA THR A 105 -4.78 -11.10 10.87
C THR A 105 -5.97 -10.93 11.82
N ASN A 106 -6.98 -10.14 11.45
CA ASN A 106 -8.18 -9.90 12.26
C ASN A 106 -9.48 -10.35 11.62
#